data_1dd783014afefb966e97240847560a29
#
_entry.id   1dd783014afefb966e97240847560a29
#
_cell.length_a   1.000
_cell.length_b   1.000
_cell.length_c   1.000
_cell.angle_alpha   90.00
_cell.angle_beta   90.00
_cell.angle_gamma   90.00
#
_symmetry.space_group_name_H-M   'P 1'
#
loop_
_entity.id
_entity.type
_entity.pdbx_description
1 polymer ?
#
loop_
_entity_poly.entity_id
_entity_poly.type
_entity_poly.pdbx_seq_one_letter_code
_entity_poly.pdbx_strand_id
1 'polypeptide(L)'
;MRSKLILLLFVVAVFLNSSFSQEQTSKELFNGINLDGWIVYGTEKWYVSDGELICESGADKQYGYLGTEEYYKNFVLNLEFKQEDNGNSGVFFRSTIDGTKISGWQVEVAPPNNHTGGIYESYGRGWLIKPNPNKDKYLKMGEWNKLTVKVYNDKVTTWLNGHEMITIEDQIIGKGEGRIALQIHDGGGIKAKWRNLTLTDLN
;
A
#
# COMPACT_ATOMS: atom_id res chain seq x y z
N MET A 1 53.80 29.62 57.22
CA MET A 1 52.88 28.56 56.80
C MET A 1 52.14 29.12 55.56
N ARG A 2 52.46 28.63 54.35
CA ARG A 2 51.80 29.04 53.10
C ARG A 2 50.82 27.95 52.71
N SER A 3 49.52 28.28 52.77
CA SER A 3 48.45 27.40 52.37
C SER A 3 48.36 27.41 50.86
N LYS A 4 48.50 26.21 50.22
CA LYS A 4 48.26 26.05 48.74
C LYS A 4 46.84 25.70 48.52
N LEU A 5 46.11 26.59 47.82
CA LEU A 5 44.75 26.39 47.35
C LEU A 5 44.82 25.57 46.07
N ILE A 6 44.34 24.33 46.10
CA ILE A 6 44.19 23.46 44.90
C ILE A 6 42.81 23.73 44.32
N LEU A 7 42.80 24.37 43.11
CA LEU A 7 41.60 24.62 42.32
C LEU A 7 41.29 23.35 41.49
N LEU A 8 40.24 22.62 41.83
CA LEU A 8 39.79 21.46 41.10
C LEU A 8 38.86 21.93 39.96
N LEU A 9 39.35 21.87 38.74
CA LEU A 9 38.52 22.14 37.53
C LEU A 9 37.66 20.90 37.22
N PHE A 10 36.34 20.99 37.41
CA PHE A 10 35.41 20.02 36.92
C PHE A 10 35.12 20.32 35.43
N VAL A 11 35.63 19.49 34.54
CA VAL A 11 35.23 19.48 33.12
C VAL A 11 33.95 18.69 32.98
N VAL A 12 32.84 19.38 32.81
CA VAL A 12 31.56 18.75 32.47
C VAL A 12 31.55 18.50 30.95
N ALA A 13 31.77 17.26 30.54
CA ALA A 13 31.61 16.84 29.15
C ALA A 13 30.10 16.70 28.84
N VAL A 14 29.58 17.68 28.14
CA VAL A 14 28.22 17.63 27.59
C VAL A 14 28.25 16.73 26.35
N PHE A 15 27.79 15.48 26.48
CA PHE A 15 27.53 14.61 25.33
C PHE A 15 26.26 15.08 24.63
N LEU A 16 26.42 15.80 23.53
CA LEU A 16 25.35 16.08 22.61
C LEU A 16 25.00 14.77 21.86
N ASN A 17 24.00 14.07 22.34
CA ASN A 17 23.39 12.97 21.60
C ASN A 17 22.66 13.55 20.38
N SER A 18 23.36 13.63 19.26
CA SER A 18 22.73 13.89 17.96
C SER A 18 21.95 12.63 17.58
N SER A 19 20.67 12.61 17.88
CA SER A 19 19.76 11.61 17.32
C SER A 19 19.69 11.89 15.81
N PHE A 20 20.46 11.14 15.03
CA PHE A 20 20.25 11.08 13.57
C PHE A 20 18.88 10.44 13.35
N SER A 21 17.87 11.25 13.14
CA SER A 21 16.63 10.81 12.54
C SER A 21 16.98 10.41 11.11
N GLN A 22 17.02 9.12 10.82
CA GLN A 22 17.13 8.63 9.46
C GLN A 22 15.91 9.16 8.70
N GLU A 23 16.13 10.07 7.77
CA GLU A 23 15.09 10.64 6.94
C GLU A 23 14.53 9.50 6.10
N GLN A 24 13.29 9.07 6.40
CA GLN A 24 12.61 8.03 5.64
C GLN A 24 12.32 8.57 4.25
N THR A 25 13.12 8.16 3.28
CA THR A 25 12.94 8.55 1.88
C THR A 25 11.72 7.84 1.30
N SER A 26 10.79 8.62 0.79
CA SER A 26 9.67 8.13 -0.01
C SER A 26 10.10 8.02 -1.47
N LYS A 27 9.84 6.87 -2.10
CA LYS A 27 10.06 6.68 -3.54
C LYS A 27 8.74 6.65 -4.30
N GLU A 28 8.75 7.18 -5.51
CA GLU A 28 7.63 7.03 -6.44
C GLU A 28 7.65 5.61 -7.02
N LEU A 29 6.53 4.89 -6.90
CA LEU A 29 6.33 3.60 -7.56
C LEU A 29 5.79 3.74 -8.98
N PHE A 30 5.17 4.87 -9.29
CA PHE A 30 4.61 5.18 -10.61
C PHE A 30 5.06 6.56 -11.05
N ASN A 31 5.70 6.63 -12.21
CA ASN A 31 6.33 7.84 -12.74
C ASN A 31 5.39 8.75 -13.53
N GLY A 32 4.12 8.38 -13.72
CA GLY A 32 3.14 9.13 -14.51
C GLY A 32 3.34 9.07 -16.04
N ILE A 33 4.32 8.32 -16.54
CA ILE A 33 4.71 8.31 -17.96
C ILE A 33 4.50 6.94 -18.60
N ASN A 34 4.94 5.88 -17.91
CA ASN A 34 4.93 4.51 -18.42
C ASN A 34 4.84 3.49 -17.27
N LEU A 35 4.96 2.21 -17.60
CA LEU A 35 4.89 1.10 -16.65
C LEU A 35 6.27 0.59 -16.20
N ASP A 36 7.32 1.41 -16.29
CA ASP A 36 8.65 1.03 -15.82
C ASP A 36 8.62 0.67 -14.33
N GLY A 37 9.23 -0.46 -13.96
CA GLY A 37 9.20 -1.02 -12.59
C GLY A 37 7.96 -1.88 -12.30
N TRP A 38 7.10 -2.12 -13.31
CA TRP A 38 5.89 -2.93 -13.20
C TRP A 38 5.83 -4.05 -14.23
N ILE A 39 5.20 -5.16 -13.86
CA ILE A 39 4.97 -6.33 -14.72
C ILE A 39 3.45 -6.54 -14.84
N VAL A 40 2.98 -6.65 -16.08
CA VAL A 40 1.59 -7.00 -16.38
C VAL A 40 1.39 -8.50 -16.33
N TYR A 41 0.35 -8.94 -15.62
CA TYR A 41 -0.07 -10.33 -15.50
C TYR A 41 -1.53 -10.47 -15.96
N GLY A 42 -1.77 -11.37 -16.91
CA GLY A 42 -3.08 -11.56 -17.54
C GLY A 42 -3.25 -10.75 -18.82
N THR A 43 -4.47 -10.65 -19.29
CA THR A 43 -4.86 -10.06 -20.56
C THR A 43 -5.59 -8.72 -20.41
N GLU A 44 -5.78 -8.29 -19.17
CA GLU A 44 -6.41 -7.05 -18.81
C GLU A 44 -5.55 -5.86 -19.26
N LYS A 45 -6.20 -4.74 -19.56
CA LYS A 45 -5.51 -3.58 -20.12
C LYS A 45 -4.95 -2.70 -19.01
N TRP A 46 -3.65 -2.44 -19.09
CA TRP A 46 -2.94 -1.50 -18.24
C TRP A 46 -2.20 -0.50 -19.13
N TYR A 47 -2.47 0.78 -18.95
CA TYR A 47 -1.84 1.83 -19.76
C TYR A 47 -1.80 3.16 -19.01
N VAL A 48 -1.01 4.09 -19.52
CA VAL A 48 -0.87 5.44 -18.95
C VAL A 48 -1.48 6.44 -19.92
N SER A 49 -2.32 7.34 -19.40
CA SER A 49 -2.83 8.51 -20.12
C SER A 49 -2.97 9.68 -19.17
N ASP A 50 -2.52 10.85 -19.60
CA ASP A 50 -2.60 12.11 -18.84
C ASP A 50 -2.01 12.04 -17.43
N GLY A 51 -0.92 11.27 -17.25
CA GLY A 51 -0.28 11.07 -15.96
C GLY A 51 -1.01 10.10 -15.02
N GLU A 52 -2.08 9.46 -15.49
CA GLU A 52 -2.87 8.49 -14.77
C GLU A 52 -2.57 7.06 -15.26
N LEU A 53 -2.41 6.13 -14.35
CA LEU A 53 -2.38 4.70 -14.63
C LEU A 53 -3.81 4.21 -14.70
N ILE A 54 -4.18 3.63 -15.84
CA ILE A 54 -5.54 3.20 -16.12
C ILE A 54 -5.57 1.69 -16.26
N CYS A 55 -6.55 1.05 -15.64
CA CYS A 55 -6.85 -0.34 -15.84
C CYS A 55 -8.29 -0.53 -16.34
N GLU A 56 -8.44 -1.40 -17.34
CA GLU A 56 -9.73 -1.76 -17.92
C GLU A 56 -9.82 -3.26 -18.16
N SER A 57 -11.01 -3.83 -17.97
CA SER A 57 -11.25 -5.22 -18.27
C SER A 57 -10.89 -5.56 -19.72
N GLY A 58 -10.17 -6.65 -19.92
CA GLY A 58 -9.88 -7.23 -21.22
C GLY A 58 -11.07 -7.97 -21.82
N ALA A 59 -10.86 -8.55 -23.01
CA ALA A 59 -11.90 -9.24 -23.75
C ALA A 59 -12.34 -10.56 -23.09
N ASP A 60 -11.44 -11.24 -22.40
CA ASP A 60 -11.69 -12.52 -21.72
C ASP A 60 -12.31 -12.35 -20.32
N LYS A 61 -12.35 -11.11 -19.81
CA LYS A 61 -12.97 -10.74 -18.52
C LYS A 61 -12.43 -11.54 -17.33
N GLN A 62 -11.17 -11.91 -17.38
CA GLN A 62 -10.50 -12.66 -16.32
C GLN A 62 -9.90 -11.71 -15.27
N TYR A 63 -9.26 -12.27 -14.24
CA TYR A 63 -8.42 -11.49 -13.34
C TYR A 63 -7.16 -11.00 -14.05
N GLY A 64 -6.74 -9.78 -13.75
CA GLY A 64 -5.47 -9.24 -14.17
C GLY A 64 -4.79 -8.44 -13.06
N TYR A 65 -3.47 -8.41 -13.13
CA TYR A 65 -2.67 -7.73 -12.13
C TYR A 65 -1.56 -6.91 -12.77
N LEU A 66 -1.24 -5.80 -12.10
CA LEU A 66 -0.03 -5.04 -12.38
C LEU A 66 0.83 -5.11 -11.12
N GLY A 67 1.89 -5.91 -11.12
CA GLY A 67 2.77 -6.15 -9.98
C GLY A 67 4.08 -5.38 -10.08
N THR A 68 4.61 -4.90 -8.96
CA THR A 68 5.94 -4.29 -8.92
C THR A 68 7.03 -5.32 -9.28
N GLU A 69 8.12 -4.90 -9.90
CA GLU A 69 9.30 -5.75 -10.09
C GLU A 69 10.00 -6.07 -8.77
N GLU A 70 10.01 -5.12 -7.86
CA GLU A 70 10.62 -5.25 -6.54
C GLU A 70 9.66 -5.88 -5.51
N TYR A 71 10.26 -6.40 -4.41
CA TYR A 71 9.58 -6.97 -3.27
C TYR A 71 9.65 -6.02 -2.07
N TYR A 72 8.62 -6.04 -1.26
CA TYR A 72 8.49 -5.16 -0.09
C TYR A 72 8.01 -5.95 1.12
N LYS A 73 8.54 -5.58 2.29
CA LYS A 73 8.19 -6.20 3.57
C LYS A 73 7.49 -5.24 4.51
N ASN A 74 8.18 -4.18 4.93
CA ASN A 74 7.64 -3.16 5.83
C ASN A 74 7.59 -1.82 5.10
N PHE A 75 6.44 -1.17 5.05
CA PHE A 75 6.29 0.05 4.28
C PHE A 75 5.06 0.86 4.68
N VAL A 76 5.04 2.12 4.26
CA VAL A 76 3.83 2.92 4.09
C VAL A 76 3.64 3.15 2.59
N LEU A 77 2.56 2.64 2.03
CA LEU A 77 2.11 2.90 0.67
C LEU A 77 1.03 3.97 0.69
N ASN A 78 1.22 5.03 -0.07
CA ASN A 78 0.18 6.01 -0.36
C ASN A 78 -0.14 5.96 -1.84
N LEU A 79 -1.41 6.05 -2.18
CA LEU A 79 -1.88 6.13 -3.55
C LEU A 79 -3.23 6.84 -3.61
N GLU A 80 -3.59 7.27 -4.81
CA GLU A 80 -4.94 7.73 -5.11
C GLU A 80 -5.56 6.83 -6.16
N PHE A 81 -6.84 6.49 -5.96
CA PHE A 81 -7.63 5.72 -6.91
C PHE A 81 -8.96 6.41 -7.23
N LYS A 82 -9.44 6.16 -8.44
CA LYS A 82 -10.77 6.57 -8.89
C LYS A 82 -11.44 5.41 -9.60
N GLN A 83 -12.56 4.99 -9.08
CA GLN A 83 -13.36 3.92 -9.66
C GLN A 83 -14.35 4.52 -10.66
N GLU A 84 -14.34 4.01 -11.87
CA GLU A 84 -15.34 4.29 -12.90
C GLU A 84 -16.19 3.03 -13.09
N ASP A 85 -17.47 3.16 -13.32
CA ASP A 85 -18.43 2.05 -13.44
C ASP A 85 -18.34 1.07 -12.24
N ASN A 86 -18.18 -0.22 -12.49
CA ASN A 86 -18.08 -1.25 -11.46
C ASN A 86 -16.70 -1.29 -10.78
N GLY A 87 -15.79 -0.45 -10.97
CA GLY A 87 -14.44 -0.33 -10.41
C GLY A 87 -13.96 -1.32 -9.32
N ASN A 88 -14.33 -2.62 -9.41
CA ASN A 88 -13.88 -3.64 -8.45
C ASN A 88 -12.41 -3.97 -8.69
N SER A 89 -11.59 -3.67 -7.73
CA SER A 89 -10.15 -3.71 -7.79
C SER A 89 -9.55 -4.02 -6.42
N GLY A 90 -8.25 -3.85 -6.25
CA GLY A 90 -7.58 -4.06 -4.97
C GLY A 90 -6.10 -3.73 -5.04
N VAL A 91 -5.50 -3.57 -3.89
CA VAL A 91 -4.07 -3.38 -3.71
C VAL A 91 -3.51 -4.55 -2.93
N PHE A 92 -2.81 -5.43 -3.61
CA PHE A 92 -2.12 -6.55 -2.98
C PHE A 92 -0.79 -6.10 -2.38
N PHE A 93 -0.40 -6.76 -1.30
CA PHE A 93 0.90 -6.58 -0.67
C PHE A 93 1.46 -7.92 -0.20
N ARG A 94 2.80 -7.99 -0.16
CA ARG A 94 3.55 -9.22 0.15
C ARG A 94 3.03 -10.39 -0.69
N SER A 95 2.75 -10.13 -1.97
CA SER A 95 2.09 -11.08 -2.85
C SER A 95 3.07 -11.82 -3.76
N THR A 96 2.65 -13.02 -4.17
CA THR A 96 3.29 -13.83 -5.22
C THR A 96 2.30 -14.01 -6.34
N ILE A 97 2.74 -13.80 -7.58
CA ILE A 97 1.89 -13.87 -8.78
C ILE A 97 2.44 -14.95 -9.71
N ASP A 98 1.55 -15.86 -10.13
CA ASP A 98 1.82 -16.90 -11.14
C ASP A 98 0.68 -16.89 -12.16
N GLY A 99 0.97 -16.37 -13.37
CA GLY A 99 -0.03 -16.10 -14.39
C GLY A 99 -1.11 -15.15 -13.86
N THR A 100 -2.36 -15.60 -13.79
CA THR A 100 -3.51 -14.86 -13.24
C THR A 100 -3.89 -15.30 -11.83
N LYS A 101 -3.01 -16.04 -11.15
CA LYS A 101 -3.18 -16.42 -9.74
C LYS A 101 -2.29 -15.57 -8.87
N ILE A 102 -2.87 -14.90 -7.89
CA ILE A 102 -2.15 -14.10 -6.91
C ILE A 102 -2.43 -14.62 -5.52
N SER A 103 -1.40 -14.97 -4.77
CA SER A 103 -1.48 -15.28 -3.34
C SER A 103 -0.89 -14.14 -2.53
N GLY A 104 -1.36 -13.95 -1.32
CA GLY A 104 -0.99 -12.84 -0.45
C GLY A 104 -2.21 -12.09 0.06
N TRP A 105 -2.03 -10.87 0.48
CA TRP A 105 -3.06 -10.08 1.15
C TRP A 105 -3.47 -8.87 0.30
N GLN A 106 -4.76 -8.68 0.19
CA GLN A 106 -5.38 -7.59 -0.56
C GLN A 106 -6.00 -6.58 0.38
N VAL A 107 -5.70 -5.31 0.19
CA VAL A 107 -6.55 -4.22 0.63
C VAL A 107 -7.63 -4.04 -0.43
N GLU A 108 -8.87 -4.26 -0.06
CA GLU A 108 -10.00 -4.15 -0.97
C GLU A 108 -10.21 -2.73 -1.48
N VAL A 109 -10.48 -2.60 -2.78
CA VAL A 109 -10.93 -1.38 -3.45
C VAL A 109 -12.13 -1.77 -4.32
N ALA A 110 -13.33 -1.62 -3.78
CA ALA A 110 -14.56 -2.09 -4.41
C ALA A 110 -15.66 -1.01 -4.36
N PRO A 111 -16.75 -1.14 -5.14
CA PRO A 111 -17.89 -0.26 -5.05
C PRO A 111 -18.49 -0.20 -3.63
N PRO A 112 -19.34 0.79 -3.31
CA PRO A 112 -19.98 0.91 -2.02
C PRO A 112 -20.61 -0.39 -1.51
N ASN A 113 -20.51 -0.64 -0.20
CA ASN A 113 -20.97 -1.85 0.50
C ASN A 113 -20.13 -3.13 0.23
N ASN A 114 -18.96 -3.00 -0.38
CA ASN A 114 -18.07 -4.11 -0.68
C ASN A 114 -16.72 -4.04 0.07
N HIS A 115 -16.71 -3.43 1.26
CA HIS A 115 -15.62 -3.51 2.24
C HIS A 115 -14.30 -2.85 1.84
N THR A 116 -14.31 -1.76 1.03
CA THR A 116 -13.12 -1.00 0.69
C THR A 116 -12.28 -0.66 1.93
N GLY A 117 -10.98 -0.97 1.88
CA GLY A 117 -10.04 -0.83 3.00
C GLY A 117 -9.95 -2.05 3.92
N GLY A 118 -10.77 -3.09 3.72
CA GLY A 118 -10.65 -4.38 4.43
C GLY A 118 -9.49 -5.23 3.91
N ILE A 119 -9.16 -6.31 4.62
CA ILE A 119 -8.09 -7.23 4.25
C ILE A 119 -8.66 -8.60 3.90
N TYR A 120 -8.33 -9.05 2.70
CA TYR A 120 -8.63 -10.38 2.19
C TYR A 120 -7.35 -11.16 1.92
N GLU A 121 -7.29 -12.43 2.30
CA GLU A 121 -6.18 -13.32 1.97
C GLU A 121 -6.55 -14.20 0.78
N SER A 122 -5.92 -13.93 -0.36
CA SER A 122 -6.18 -14.65 -1.61
C SER A 122 -5.54 -16.02 -1.62
N TYR A 123 -6.28 -17.04 -2.04
CA TYR A 123 -5.91 -18.45 -1.97
C TYR A 123 -5.52 -18.94 -0.56
N GLY A 124 -6.04 -18.27 0.47
CA GLY A 124 -5.80 -18.58 1.87
C GLY A 124 -7.09 -18.57 2.70
N ARG A 125 -7.10 -17.80 3.78
CA ARG A 125 -8.20 -17.76 4.77
C ARG A 125 -9.40 -16.90 4.36
N GLY A 126 -9.35 -16.21 3.21
CA GLY A 126 -10.40 -15.29 2.77
C GLY A 126 -10.40 -13.98 3.57
N TRP A 127 -11.56 -13.47 3.94
CA TRP A 127 -11.67 -12.23 4.70
C TRP A 127 -11.06 -12.36 6.10
N LEU A 128 -10.01 -11.59 6.36
CA LEU A 128 -9.39 -11.50 7.68
C LEU A 128 -10.06 -10.44 8.54
N ILE A 129 -10.38 -9.28 7.94
CA ILE A 129 -11.08 -8.19 8.62
C ILE A 129 -11.83 -7.33 7.59
N LYS A 130 -13.04 -6.96 7.94
CA LYS A 130 -13.88 -6.04 7.16
C LYS A 130 -14.04 -4.73 7.93
N PRO A 131 -14.05 -3.56 7.26
CA PRO A 131 -14.38 -2.30 7.92
C PRO A 131 -15.80 -2.33 8.49
N ASN A 132 -16.03 -1.54 9.53
CA ASN A 132 -17.41 -1.29 9.98
C ASN A 132 -18.22 -0.69 8.82
N PRO A 133 -19.43 -1.20 8.52
CA PRO A 133 -20.25 -0.71 7.41
C PRO A 133 -20.49 0.81 7.42
N ASN A 134 -20.52 1.45 8.59
CA ASN A 134 -20.67 2.90 8.71
C ASN A 134 -19.47 3.68 8.12
N LYS A 135 -18.34 3.03 7.85
CA LYS A 135 -17.16 3.65 7.24
C LYS A 135 -17.24 3.71 5.71
N ASP A 136 -18.19 3.03 5.11
CA ASP A 136 -18.44 3.05 3.66
C ASP A 136 -18.70 4.47 3.13
N LYS A 137 -19.27 5.35 3.95
CA LYS A 137 -19.48 6.77 3.65
C LYS A 137 -18.19 7.55 3.33
N TYR A 138 -17.02 7.02 3.66
CA TYR A 138 -15.74 7.65 3.34
C TYR A 138 -15.28 7.37 1.91
N LEU A 139 -15.86 6.38 1.24
CA LEU A 139 -15.63 6.12 -0.19
C LEU A 139 -16.42 7.12 -1.03
N LYS A 140 -15.74 7.74 -1.98
CA LYS A 140 -16.32 8.68 -2.95
C LYS A 140 -16.28 8.04 -4.33
N MET A 141 -17.33 7.30 -4.68
CA MET A 141 -17.42 6.63 -5.97
C MET A 141 -17.37 7.65 -7.12
N GLY A 142 -16.55 7.38 -8.16
CA GLY A 142 -16.37 8.28 -9.28
C GLY A 142 -15.46 9.49 -9.04
N GLU A 143 -14.97 9.66 -7.80
CA GLU A 143 -14.01 10.71 -7.44
C GLU A 143 -12.65 10.10 -7.05
N TRP A 144 -11.62 10.95 -6.95
CA TRP A 144 -10.33 10.54 -6.41
C TRP A 144 -10.42 10.29 -4.92
N ASN A 145 -9.96 9.11 -4.51
CA ASN A 145 -9.87 8.67 -3.13
C ASN A 145 -8.40 8.42 -2.76
N LYS A 146 -7.97 8.91 -1.61
CA LYS A 146 -6.65 8.61 -1.08
C LYS A 146 -6.71 7.35 -0.23
N LEU A 147 -5.91 6.35 -0.58
CA LEU A 147 -5.69 5.14 0.21
C LEU A 147 -4.28 5.16 0.80
N THR A 148 -4.16 4.92 2.09
CA THR A 148 -2.89 4.69 2.77
C THR A 148 -2.90 3.29 3.37
N VAL A 149 -1.84 2.54 3.13
CA VAL A 149 -1.63 1.19 3.67
C VAL A 149 -0.30 1.18 4.41
N LYS A 150 -0.32 0.96 5.72
CA LYS A 150 0.87 0.75 6.52
C LYS A 150 0.99 -0.72 6.89
N VAL A 151 2.11 -1.31 6.50
CA VAL A 151 2.47 -2.69 6.82
C VAL A 151 3.78 -2.66 7.60
N TYR A 152 3.75 -3.08 8.86
CA TYR A 152 4.94 -3.13 9.70
C TYR A 152 4.93 -4.39 10.57
N ASN A 153 5.88 -5.29 10.34
CA ASN A 153 5.91 -6.61 10.94
C ASN A 153 4.58 -7.36 10.71
N ASP A 154 3.84 -7.69 11.75
CA ASP A 154 2.55 -8.38 11.73
C ASP A 154 1.34 -7.44 11.76
N LYS A 155 1.58 -6.12 11.82
CA LYS A 155 0.52 -5.13 11.90
C LYS A 155 0.24 -4.47 10.56
N VAL A 156 -1.04 -4.44 10.18
CA VAL A 156 -1.54 -3.73 9.01
C VAL A 156 -2.61 -2.73 9.43
N THR A 157 -2.47 -1.50 8.96
CA THR A 157 -3.50 -0.46 9.12
C THR A 157 -3.79 0.18 7.77
N THR A 158 -5.06 0.40 7.49
CA THR A 158 -5.52 1.07 6.26
C THR A 158 -6.31 2.32 6.58
N TRP A 159 -6.14 3.35 5.74
CA TRP A 159 -6.91 4.60 5.81
C TRP A 159 -7.48 4.95 4.44
N LEU A 160 -8.73 5.37 4.42
CA LEU A 160 -9.42 5.89 3.24
C LEU A 160 -9.78 7.35 3.48
N ASN A 161 -9.28 8.25 2.64
CA ASN A 161 -9.51 9.69 2.75
C ASN A 161 -9.18 10.25 4.14
N GLY A 162 -8.11 9.72 4.78
CA GLY A 162 -7.65 10.10 6.11
C GLY A 162 -8.39 9.44 7.28
N HIS A 163 -9.40 8.61 7.01
CA HIS A 163 -10.15 7.87 8.03
C HIS A 163 -9.64 6.44 8.13
N GLU A 164 -9.24 6.00 9.32
CA GLU A 164 -8.84 4.63 9.56
C GLU A 164 -9.99 3.67 9.24
N MET A 165 -9.74 2.72 8.34
CA MET A 165 -10.71 1.69 7.96
C MET A 165 -10.58 0.48 8.85
N ILE A 166 -9.37 -0.08 8.97
CA ILE A 166 -9.06 -1.24 9.82
C ILE A 166 -7.67 -1.14 10.42
N THR A 167 -7.45 -1.86 11.50
CA THR A 167 -6.16 -2.28 12.01
C THR A 167 -6.24 -3.77 12.39
N ILE A 168 -5.26 -4.56 11.96
CA ILE A 168 -5.15 -5.99 12.28
C ILE A 168 -3.70 -6.32 12.64
N GLU A 169 -3.51 -7.23 13.60
CA GLU A 169 -2.23 -7.87 13.89
C GLU A 169 -2.36 -9.37 13.56
N ASP A 170 -1.50 -9.88 12.67
CA ASP A 170 -1.58 -11.25 12.16
C ASP A 170 -0.17 -11.80 11.89
N GLN A 171 0.21 -12.83 12.62
CA GLN A 171 1.55 -13.41 12.54
C GLN A 171 1.86 -14.06 11.17
N ILE A 172 0.84 -14.48 10.41
CA ILE A 172 1.04 -15.05 9.08
C ILE A 172 1.36 -13.92 8.11
N ILE A 173 0.65 -12.79 8.19
CA ILE A 173 1.01 -11.57 7.47
C ILE A 173 2.45 -11.16 7.80
N GLY A 174 2.84 -11.21 9.07
CA GLY A 174 4.16 -10.80 9.54
C GLY A 174 5.33 -11.55 8.92
N LYS A 175 5.13 -12.78 8.45
CA LYS A 175 6.14 -13.62 7.82
C LYS A 175 6.28 -13.35 6.30
N GLY A 176 5.32 -12.65 5.71
CA GLY A 176 5.28 -12.41 4.26
C GLY A 176 6.27 -11.36 3.81
N GLU A 177 6.72 -11.51 2.58
CA GLU A 177 7.45 -10.55 1.76
C GLU A 177 7.06 -10.79 0.31
N GLY A 178 6.93 -9.76 -0.50
CA GLY A 178 6.52 -9.96 -1.88
C GLY A 178 6.19 -8.66 -2.60
N ARG A 179 5.55 -8.80 -3.74
CA ARG A 179 5.18 -7.67 -4.60
C ARG A 179 4.02 -6.88 -4.02
N ILE A 180 3.98 -5.59 -4.37
CA ILE A 180 2.75 -4.81 -4.38
C ILE A 180 2.12 -5.03 -5.74
N ALA A 181 0.79 -5.23 -5.80
CA ALA A 181 0.11 -5.35 -7.08
C ALA A 181 -1.27 -4.67 -7.05
N LEU A 182 -1.63 -4.08 -8.18
CA LEU A 182 -2.97 -3.59 -8.44
C LEU A 182 -3.76 -4.68 -9.17
N GLN A 183 -5.05 -4.78 -8.89
CA GLN A 183 -5.92 -5.82 -9.46
C GLN A 183 -6.95 -5.22 -10.43
N ILE A 184 -7.33 -6.00 -11.43
CA ILE A 184 -8.64 -5.97 -12.06
C ILE A 184 -9.34 -7.27 -11.70
N HIS A 185 -10.55 -7.17 -11.11
CA HIS A 185 -11.37 -8.32 -10.80
C HIS A 185 -11.99 -8.92 -12.07
N ASP A 186 -12.33 -10.20 -12.04
CA ASP A 186 -13.03 -10.85 -13.15
C ASP A 186 -14.46 -10.32 -13.37
N GLY A 187 -15.15 -10.82 -14.40
CA GLY A 187 -16.52 -10.48 -14.73
C GLY A 187 -16.71 -9.36 -15.75
N GLY A 188 -15.67 -8.56 -15.98
CA GLY A 188 -15.68 -7.49 -16.98
C GLY A 188 -16.42 -6.21 -16.55
N GLY A 189 -16.37 -5.19 -17.40
CA GLY A 189 -17.00 -3.88 -17.13
C GLY A 189 -16.30 -3.07 -16.04
N ILE A 190 -15.04 -3.40 -15.72
CA ILE A 190 -14.27 -2.74 -14.68
C ILE A 190 -13.38 -1.69 -15.33
N LYS A 191 -13.38 -0.50 -14.75
CA LYS A 191 -12.43 0.56 -15.04
C LYS A 191 -12.06 1.27 -13.74
N ALA A 192 -10.76 1.35 -13.48
CA ALA A 192 -10.23 2.13 -12.38
C ALA A 192 -8.98 2.89 -12.82
N LYS A 193 -8.73 4.00 -12.14
CA LYS A 193 -7.57 4.86 -12.37
C LYS A 193 -6.77 5.01 -11.09
N TRP A 194 -5.46 5.15 -11.24
CA TRP A 194 -4.50 5.24 -10.16
C TRP A 194 -3.50 6.36 -10.43
N ARG A 195 -3.06 7.04 -9.36
CA ARG A 195 -1.99 8.04 -9.44
C ARG A 195 -1.33 8.25 -8.08
N ASN A 196 -0.24 9.00 -8.05
CA ASN A 196 0.47 9.39 -6.82
C ASN A 196 0.86 8.17 -5.96
N LEU A 197 1.31 7.08 -6.59
CA LEU A 197 1.75 5.87 -5.91
C LEU A 197 3.14 6.10 -5.34
N THR A 198 3.23 6.25 -4.03
CA THR A 198 4.50 6.46 -3.32
C THR A 198 4.67 5.46 -2.20
N LEU A 199 5.89 5.03 -1.97
CA LEU A 199 6.24 4.08 -0.92
C LEU A 199 7.35 4.63 -0.04
N THR A 200 7.14 4.57 1.26
CA THR A 200 8.18 4.80 2.27
C THR A 200 8.56 3.45 2.86
N ASP A 201 9.82 3.04 2.68
CA ASP A 201 10.36 1.81 3.28
C ASP A 201 10.53 2.00 4.79
N LEU A 202 10.17 1.00 5.57
CA LEU A 202 10.26 0.97 7.03
C LEU A 202 11.26 -0.09 7.55
N ASN A 203 12.06 -0.70 6.65
CA ASN A 203 13.08 -1.69 7.03
C ASN A 203 14.34 -1.04 7.59
#